data_b1e239a01f0361767dd30f3ff1acfc43
#
_entry.id   b1e239a01f0361767dd30f3ff1acfc43
#
_cell.length_a   1.000
_cell.length_b   1.000
_cell.length_c   1.000
_cell.angle_alpha   90.00
_cell.angle_beta   90.00
_cell.angle_gamma   90.00
#
_symmetry.space_group_name_H-M   'P 1'
#
loop_
_entity.id
_entity.type
_entity.pdbx_description
1 polymer ?
#
loop_
_entity_poly.entity_id
_entity_poly.type
_entity_poly.pdbx_seq_one_letter_code
_entity_poly.pdbx_strand_id
1 'polypeptide(L)'
;MNEYIAALVDEFAQLGITYAVFSPGSRSTTMAMLFREHGAFETYMNIDERSAGFMALGIAKAHRKPGILVCTSGSAVAHYMPAVLEAQYSGVPLIILSADRPHTLQHVGTPQT
;
A
#
# COMPACT_ATOMS: atom_id res chain seq x y z
N MET A 1 13.94 11.58 -1.19
CA MET A 1 12.90 10.59 -0.81
C MET A 1 12.00 10.24 -2.00
N ASN A 2 11.45 11.23 -2.69
CA ASN A 2 10.58 10.96 -3.84
C ASN A 2 11.29 10.21 -4.97
N GLU A 3 12.58 10.43 -5.14
CA GLU A 3 13.35 9.73 -6.18
C GLU A 3 13.46 8.25 -5.89
N TYR A 4 13.61 7.87 -4.63
CA TYR A 4 13.64 6.46 -4.25
C TYR A 4 12.29 5.79 -4.47
N ILE A 5 11.21 6.47 -4.09
CA ILE A 5 9.88 5.91 -4.25
C ILE A 5 9.54 5.80 -5.74
N ALA A 6 9.90 6.81 -6.53
CA ALA A 6 9.66 6.77 -7.97
C ALA A 6 10.43 5.62 -8.63
N ALA A 7 11.67 5.38 -8.21
CA ALA A 7 12.46 4.26 -8.70
C ALA A 7 11.85 2.92 -8.30
N LEU A 8 11.35 2.81 -7.08
CA LEU A 8 10.69 1.61 -6.59
C LEU A 8 9.41 1.32 -7.38
N VAL A 9 8.61 2.36 -7.62
CA VAL A 9 7.37 2.25 -8.40
C VAL A 9 7.69 1.76 -9.81
N ASP A 10 8.69 2.34 -10.45
CA ASP A 10 9.10 1.91 -11.78
C ASP A 10 9.58 0.45 -11.79
N GLU A 11 10.31 0.05 -10.77
CA GLU A 11 10.78 -1.34 -10.65
C GLU A 11 9.62 -2.32 -10.54
N PHE A 12 8.59 -1.97 -9.77
CA PHE A 12 7.38 -2.81 -9.70
C PHE A 12 6.75 -2.96 -11.08
N ALA A 13 6.64 -1.85 -11.82
CA ALA A 13 6.06 -1.89 -13.17
C ALA A 13 6.84 -2.83 -14.08
N GLN A 14 8.16 -2.77 -14.01
CA GLN A 14 9.02 -3.62 -14.84
C GLN A 14 8.90 -5.10 -14.48
N LEU A 15 8.62 -5.40 -13.21
CA LEU A 15 8.39 -6.76 -12.75
C LEU A 15 6.98 -7.26 -13.03
N GLY A 16 6.14 -6.44 -13.63
CA GLY A 16 4.75 -6.80 -13.90
C GLY A 16 3.84 -6.73 -12.69
N ILE A 17 4.26 -6.04 -11.63
CA ILE A 17 3.46 -5.83 -10.42
C ILE A 17 2.76 -4.49 -10.61
N THR A 18 1.53 -4.52 -11.10
CA THR A 18 0.88 -3.33 -11.64
C THR A 18 -0.49 -3.02 -11.02
N TYR A 19 -0.86 -3.69 -9.95
CA TYR A 19 -2.13 -3.41 -9.26
C TYR A 19 -1.85 -2.85 -7.88
N ALA A 20 -2.43 -1.69 -7.58
CA ALA A 20 -2.24 -1.03 -6.29
C ALA A 20 -3.57 -0.57 -5.72
N VAL A 21 -3.79 -0.85 -4.45
CA VAL A 21 -4.98 -0.42 -3.72
C VAL A 21 -4.55 0.60 -2.68
N PHE A 22 -5.14 1.79 -2.74
CA PHE A 22 -4.81 2.89 -1.84
C PHE A 22 -5.92 3.07 -0.81
N SER A 23 -5.52 3.37 0.42
CA SER A 23 -6.43 3.92 1.41
C SER A 23 -6.01 5.36 1.69
N PRO A 24 -6.96 6.29 1.85
CA PRO A 24 -6.62 7.70 1.92
C PRO A 24 -5.87 8.07 3.20
N GLY A 25 -5.02 9.10 3.09
CA GLY A 25 -4.27 9.64 4.20
C GLY A 25 -3.30 10.69 3.71
N SER A 26 -3.10 11.76 4.49
CA SER A 26 -2.28 12.87 4.04
C SER A 26 -0.81 12.48 3.84
N ARG A 27 -0.29 11.58 4.66
CA ARG A 27 1.12 11.19 4.60
C ARG A 27 1.45 10.24 3.46
N SER A 28 0.44 9.59 2.88
CA SER A 28 0.63 8.67 1.76
C SER A 28 0.28 9.29 0.41
N THR A 29 -0.16 10.55 0.38
CA THR A 29 -0.63 11.20 -0.86
C THR A 29 0.45 11.21 -1.94
N THR A 30 1.67 11.61 -1.59
CA THR A 30 2.77 11.67 -2.56
C THR A 30 3.05 10.30 -3.17
N MET A 31 3.07 9.27 -2.34
CA MET A 31 3.33 7.90 -2.78
C MET A 31 2.22 7.42 -3.72
N ALA A 32 0.97 7.65 -3.33
CA ALA A 32 -0.18 7.27 -4.17
C ALA A 32 -0.14 7.97 -5.53
N MET A 33 0.22 9.24 -5.54
CA MET A 33 0.32 10.01 -6.79
C MET A 33 1.38 9.44 -7.73
N LEU A 34 2.52 8.99 -7.19
CA LEU A 34 3.56 8.40 -8.02
C LEU A 34 3.08 7.16 -8.75
N PHE A 35 2.28 6.32 -8.09
CA PHE A 35 1.67 5.16 -8.74
C PHE A 35 0.68 5.59 -9.83
N ARG A 36 -0.17 6.56 -9.53
CA ARG A 36 -1.19 7.01 -10.46
C ARG A 36 -0.61 7.67 -11.69
N GLU A 37 0.45 8.44 -11.53
CA GLU A 37 1.09 9.18 -12.62
C GLU A 37 1.97 8.31 -13.50
N HIS A 38 2.41 7.16 -13.01
CA HIS A 38 3.31 6.29 -13.76
C HIS A 38 2.65 5.74 -15.04
N GLY A 39 1.36 5.52 -15.03
CA GLY A 39 0.64 5.07 -16.20
C GLY A 39 0.59 3.57 -16.42
N ALA A 40 1.43 2.79 -15.74
CA ALA A 40 1.45 1.34 -15.87
C ALA A 40 0.54 0.64 -14.86
N PHE A 41 0.05 1.35 -13.85
CA PHE A 41 -0.68 0.75 -12.74
C PHE A 41 -2.18 0.90 -12.89
N GLU A 42 -2.91 -0.15 -12.55
CA GLU A 42 -4.32 -0.04 -12.23
C GLU A 42 -4.42 0.25 -10.74
N THR A 43 -5.07 1.34 -10.42
CA THR A 43 -5.16 1.82 -9.05
C THR A 43 -6.61 1.83 -8.58
N TYR A 44 -6.80 1.43 -7.34
CA TYR A 44 -8.12 1.38 -6.72
C TYR A 44 -8.05 2.11 -5.38
N MET A 45 -9.11 2.80 -5.04
CA MET A 45 -9.25 3.47 -3.75
C MET A 45 -10.23 2.70 -2.88
N ASN A 46 -9.85 2.43 -1.65
CA ASN A 46 -10.74 1.85 -0.66
C ASN A 46 -10.53 2.58 0.66
N ILE A 47 -11.59 3.18 1.19
CA ILE A 47 -11.50 4.03 2.37
C ILE A 47 -11.04 3.24 3.60
N ASP A 48 -11.47 1.98 3.71
CA ASP A 48 -11.16 1.15 4.86
C ASP A 48 -9.95 0.25 4.55
N GLU A 49 -8.88 0.38 5.32
CA GLU A 49 -7.67 -0.40 5.12
C GLU A 49 -7.91 -1.90 5.22
N ARG A 50 -8.78 -2.33 6.11
CA ARG A 50 -9.09 -3.75 6.23
C ARG A 50 -9.72 -4.29 4.95
N SER A 51 -10.68 -3.58 4.41
CA SER A 51 -11.31 -3.94 3.13
C SER A 51 -10.32 -3.84 1.98
N ALA A 52 -9.45 -2.82 2.00
CA ALA A 52 -8.41 -2.66 0.99
C ALA A 52 -7.47 -3.87 0.99
N GLY A 53 -7.11 -4.37 2.16
CA GLY A 53 -6.26 -5.55 2.27
C GLY A 53 -6.87 -6.76 1.57
N PHE A 54 -8.14 -7.04 1.82
CA PHE A 54 -8.82 -8.16 1.17
C PHE A 54 -9.05 -7.93 -0.32
N MET A 55 -9.26 -6.69 -0.73
CA MET A 55 -9.35 -6.34 -2.16
C MET A 55 -8.04 -6.66 -2.88
N ALA A 56 -6.91 -6.22 -2.32
CA ALA A 56 -5.61 -6.50 -2.89
C ALA A 56 -5.31 -8.00 -2.91
N LEU A 57 -5.72 -8.73 -1.88
CA LEU A 57 -5.57 -10.17 -1.83
C LEU A 57 -6.34 -10.85 -2.96
N GLY A 58 -7.58 -10.45 -3.21
CA GLY A 58 -8.37 -10.98 -4.30
C GLY A 58 -7.78 -10.70 -5.66
N ILE A 59 -7.29 -9.48 -5.86
CA ILE A 59 -6.64 -9.08 -7.10
C ILE A 59 -5.37 -9.92 -7.32
N ALA A 60 -4.55 -10.08 -6.28
CA ALA A 60 -3.32 -10.85 -6.36
C ALA A 60 -3.59 -12.32 -6.70
N LYS A 61 -4.63 -12.91 -6.11
CA LYS A 61 -5.03 -14.27 -6.43
C LYS A 61 -5.43 -14.42 -7.90
N ALA A 62 -6.20 -13.46 -8.40
CA ALA A 62 -6.71 -13.50 -9.77
C ALA A 62 -5.60 -13.35 -10.81
N HIS A 63 -4.64 -12.47 -10.55
CA HIS A 63 -3.59 -12.13 -11.52
C HIS A 63 -2.28 -12.87 -11.29
N ARG A 64 -2.16 -13.60 -10.19
CA ARG A 64 -0.94 -14.35 -9.84
C ARG A 64 0.30 -13.48 -9.75
N LYS A 65 0.12 -12.24 -9.31
CA LYS A 65 1.18 -11.26 -9.06
C LYS A 65 0.94 -10.64 -7.71
N PRO A 66 1.98 -10.16 -7.03
CA PRO A 66 1.77 -9.46 -5.76
C PRO A 66 0.82 -8.27 -5.91
N GLY A 67 -0.06 -8.10 -4.93
CA GLY A 67 -0.88 -6.91 -4.83
C GLY A 67 -0.17 -5.88 -3.97
N ILE A 68 -0.24 -4.62 -4.37
CA ILE A 68 0.38 -3.50 -3.65
C ILE A 68 -0.69 -2.80 -2.83
N LEU A 69 -0.40 -2.58 -1.55
CA LEU A 69 -1.23 -1.81 -0.64
C LEU A 69 -0.49 -0.57 -0.20
N VAL A 70 -1.13 0.58 -0.28
CA VAL A 70 -0.55 1.86 0.12
C VAL A 70 -1.45 2.49 1.17
N CYS A 71 -0.89 2.80 2.33
CA CYS A 71 -1.63 3.42 3.41
C CYS A 71 -0.81 4.51 4.10
N THR A 72 -1.51 5.28 4.94
CA THR A 72 -0.88 6.34 5.72
C THR A 72 -0.24 5.79 6.99
N SER A 73 0.28 6.67 7.82
CA SER A 73 0.88 6.35 9.11
C SER A 73 -0.16 5.96 10.16
N GLY A 74 0.31 5.63 11.35
CA GLY A 74 -0.55 5.34 12.49
C GLY A 74 -1.06 3.92 12.48
N SER A 75 -2.30 3.73 12.87
CA SER A 75 -2.91 2.41 12.97
C SER A 75 -3.31 1.81 11.61
N ALA A 76 -3.20 2.59 10.53
CA ALA A 76 -3.66 2.15 9.21
C ALA A 76 -3.07 0.80 8.80
N VAL A 77 -1.76 0.64 8.95
CA VAL A 77 -1.08 -0.60 8.54
C VAL A 77 -1.56 -1.81 9.34
N ALA A 78 -1.93 -1.61 10.61
CA ALA A 78 -2.40 -2.70 11.47
C ALA A 78 -3.70 -3.31 10.95
N HIS A 79 -4.52 -2.56 10.25
CA HIS A 79 -5.79 -3.04 9.72
C HIS A 79 -5.61 -3.99 8.54
N TYR A 80 -4.41 -4.12 7.99
CA TYR A 80 -4.13 -5.12 6.97
C TYR A 80 -3.89 -6.51 7.55
N MET A 81 -3.74 -6.65 8.85
CA MET A 81 -3.37 -7.92 9.46
C MET A 81 -4.27 -9.09 9.08
N PRO A 82 -5.61 -8.95 9.09
CA PRO A 82 -6.47 -10.07 8.67
C PRO A 82 -6.16 -10.56 7.25
N ALA A 83 -5.95 -9.63 6.31
CA ALA A 83 -5.62 -9.99 4.93
C ALA A 83 -4.23 -10.59 4.83
N VAL A 84 -3.27 -10.09 5.61
CA VAL A 84 -1.90 -10.61 5.63
C VAL A 84 -1.88 -12.06 6.12
N LEU A 85 -2.65 -12.36 7.15
CA LEU A 85 -2.76 -13.73 7.66
C LEU A 85 -3.34 -14.66 6.60
N GLU A 86 -4.40 -14.23 5.92
CA GLU A 86 -5.00 -15.03 4.86
C GLU A 86 -4.04 -15.19 3.67
N ALA A 87 -3.32 -14.14 3.33
CA ALA A 87 -2.32 -14.18 2.27
C ALA A 87 -1.22 -15.20 2.59
N GLN A 88 -0.78 -15.23 3.85
CA GLN A 88 0.23 -16.19 4.30
C GLN A 88 -0.25 -17.62 4.14
N TYR A 89 -1.47 -17.92 4.60
CA TYR A 89 -2.02 -19.27 4.49
C TYR A 89 -2.30 -19.68 3.05
N SER A 90 -2.64 -18.71 2.20
CA SER A 90 -2.96 -18.98 0.79
C SER A 90 -1.73 -18.97 -0.12
N GLY A 91 -0.57 -18.56 0.40
CA GLY A 91 0.63 -18.43 -0.42
C GLY A 91 0.58 -17.30 -1.42
N VAL A 92 -0.17 -16.23 -1.12
CA VAL A 92 -0.34 -15.06 -2.00
C VAL A 92 0.50 -13.91 -1.46
N PRO A 93 1.44 -13.37 -2.24
CA PRO A 93 2.26 -12.25 -1.76
C PRO A 93 1.52 -10.92 -1.83
N LEU A 94 1.68 -10.14 -0.77
CA LEU A 94 1.22 -8.75 -0.71
C LEU A 94 2.42 -7.86 -0.41
N ILE A 95 2.44 -6.70 -1.04
CA ILE A 95 3.46 -5.68 -0.80
C ILE A 95 2.78 -4.52 -0.09
N ILE A 96 3.25 -4.16 1.09
CA ILE A 96 2.64 -3.10 1.89
C ILE A 96 3.61 -1.94 1.98
N LEU A 97 3.15 -0.77 1.52
CA LEU A 97 3.89 0.47 1.61
C LEU A 97 3.12 1.40 2.53
N SER A 98 3.69 1.68 3.69
CA SER A 98 3.09 2.58 4.65
C SER A 98 3.92 3.84 4.78
N ALA A 99 3.24 4.99 4.81
CA ALA A 99 3.91 6.26 5.12
C ALA A 99 4.18 6.31 6.62
N ASP A 100 5.22 7.05 6.99
CA ASP A 100 5.60 7.17 8.38
C ASP A 100 5.58 8.64 8.79
N ARG A 101 5.51 8.88 10.10
CA ARG A 101 5.56 10.23 10.62
C ARG A 101 7.00 10.54 11.06
N PRO A 102 7.39 11.83 11.07
CA PRO A 102 8.73 12.20 11.55
C PRO A 102 8.97 11.69 12.97
N HIS A 103 10.20 11.30 13.27
CA HIS A 103 10.59 10.82 14.59
C HIS A 103 10.18 11.79 15.70
N THR A 104 10.25 13.08 15.44
CA THR A 104 9.90 14.11 16.42
C THR A 104 8.43 14.09 16.80
N LEU A 105 7.56 13.48 16.00
CA LEU A 105 6.11 13.43 16.24
C LEU A 105 5.63 12.04 16.66
N GLN A 106 6.50 11.04 16.72
CA GLN A 106 6.10 9.69 17.11
C GLN A 106 5.89 9.64 18.64
N HIS A 107 4.79 9.02 19.04
CA HIS A 107 4.45 8.79 20.45
C HIS A 107 4.29 10.06 21.29
N VAL A 108 3.97 11.19 20.64
CA VAL A 108 3.76 12.46 21.37
C VAL A 108 2.29 12.91 21.38
N GLY A 109 1.37 12.01 21.08
CA GLY A 109 -0.06 12.29 21.17
C GLY A 109 -0.65 13.04 19.99
N THR A 110 0.10 13.21 18.90
CA THR A 110 -0.45 13.78 17.67
C THR A 110 -1.38 12.76 16.99
N PRO A 111 -2.34 13.22 16.16
CA PRO A 111 -3.17 12.29 15.40
C PRO A 111 -2.31 11.36 14.56
N GLN A 112 -2.68 10.11 14.46
CA GLN A 112 -1.96 9.08 13.71
C GLN A 112 -0.55 8.83 14.26
N THR A 113 -0.44 8.15 15.35
CA THR A 113 0.88 7.76 15.89
C THR A 113 1.62 6.72 15.06
#